data_545076c6beb2a9b8e00701c5ce8e9491
#
_entry.id   545076c6beb2a9b8e00701c5ce8e9491
#
_cell.length_a   1.000
_cell.length_b   1.000
_cell.length_c   1.000
_cell.angle_alpha   90.00
_cell.angle_beta   90.00
_cell.angle_gamma   90.00
#
_symmetry.space_group_name_H-M   'P 1'
#
loop_
_entity.id
_entity.type
_entity.pdbx_description
1 polymer ?
#
loop_
_entity_poly.entity_id
_entity_poly.type
_entity_poly.pdbx_seq_one_letter_code
_entity_poly.pdbx_strand_id
1 'polypeptide(L)'
;MAQSMKTISVDVVSDVICPWCFLGKRRLDKAIGLLDDIKIDVNWKPFFFDPTIPKEGISRKTYMENKFGAERLKTIHDPLIAAGKEDGVPYAFDKIIRTPNTMDAHRLIRWSHVGGKQHDVTERLFMAYFSLGLDIGDRAVLVKIAGDAGMDKAGVSAKLENGMDVDAVNADVERAYRMGVTGVPCFILAQKQGLMGAQPAEVLADAIGKLAA
;
A
#
# COMPACT_ATOMS: atom_id res chain seq x y z
N MET A 1 16.36 32.91 13.34
CA MET A 1 15.02 32.65 12.82
C MET A 1 15.03 31.20 12.34
N ALA A 2 14.24 30.33 12.95
CA ALA A 2 14.14 28.94 12.48
C ALA A 2 13.50 28.95 11.08
N GLN A 3 14.21 28.49 10.07
CA GLN A 3 13.63 28.30 8.74
C GLN A 3 12.49 27.28 8.87
N SER A 4 11.29 27.69 8.47
CA SER A 4 10.14 26.76 8.40
C SER A 4 10.50 25.62 7.45
N MET A 5 10.55 24.40 7.95
CA MET A 5 10.78 23.20 7.12
C MET A 5 9.72 23.17 6.00
N LYS A 6 10.19 23.06 4.76
CA LYS A 6 9.32 22.93 3.59
C LYS A 6 8.59 21.58 3.65
N THR A 7 7.28 21.57 3.41
CA THR A 7 6.49 20.34 3.41
C THR A 7 6.18 19.94 1.97
N ILE A 8 6.49 18.70 1.62
CA ILE A 8 6.18 18.10 0.31
C ILE A 8 5.16 16.98 0.50
N SER A 9 4.03 17.07 -0.20
CA SER A 9 3.05 15.98 -0.22
C SER A 9 3.49 14.87 -1.18
N VAL A 10 3.32 13.63 -0.75
CA VAL A 10 3.55 12.43 -1.55
C VAL A 10 2.30 11.57 -1.49
N ASP A 11 1.49 11.59 -2.55
CA ASP A 11 0.39 10.66 -2.68
C ASP A 11 0.91 9.33 -3.23
N VAL A 12 0.70 8.25 -2.50
CA VAL A 12 1.11 6.89 -2.89
C VAL A 12 -0.11 6.11 -3.32
N VAL A 13 -0.28 5.96 -4.64
CA VAL A 13 -1.33 5.11 -5.21
C VAL A 13 -0.87 3.66 -5.13
N SER A 14 -1.62 2.82 -4.42
CA SER A 14 -1.16 1.50 -3.99
C SER A 14 -2.30 0.52 -3.79
N ASP A 15 -1.98 -0.78 -3.87
CA ASP A 15 -2.85 -1.85 -3.37
C ASP A 15 -2.06 -2.76 -2.42
N VAL A 16 -2.69 -3.12 -1.31
CA VAL A 16 -2.09 -3.92 -0.22
C VAL A 16 -1.81 -5.38 -0.59
N ILE A 17 -2.30 -5.87 -1.74
CA ILE A 17 -1.94 -7.18 -2.30
C ILE A 17 -0.90 -7.10 -3.43
N CYS A 18 -0.41 -5.91 -3.75
CA CYS A 18 0.66 -5.73 -4.73
C CYS A 18 2.03 -5.82 -4.02
N PRO A 19 2.86 -6.83 -4.30
CA PRO A 19 4.14 -6.99 -3.61
C PRO A 19 5.13 -5.86 -3.94
N TRP A 20 5.09 -5.31 -5.15
CA TRP A 20 5.89 -4.14 -5.51
C TRP A 20 5.49 -2.88 -4.72
N CYS A 21 4.23 -2.79 -4.25
CA CYS A 21 3.80 -1.70 -3.37
C CYS A 21 4.44 -1.80 -1.99
N PHE A 22 4.59 -3.01 -1.44
CA PHE A 22 5.30 -3.19 -0.18
C PHE A 22 6.78 -2.80 -0.31
N LEU A 23 7.46 -3.24 -1.37
CA LEU A 23 8.83 -2.83 -1.67
C LEU A 23 8.94 -1.31 -1.84
N GLY A 24 8.01 -0.72 -2.60
CA GLY A 24 7.95 0.72 -2.82
C GLY A 24 7.79 1.52 -1.54
N LYS A 25 6.98 1.01 -0.59
CA LYS A 25 6.86 1.62 0.74
C LYS A 25 8.19 1.62 1.49
N ARG A 26 8.91 0.50 1.53
CA ARG A 26 10.20 0.40 2.20
C ARG A 26 11.24 1.35 1.60
N ARG A 27 11.23 1.48 0.28
CA ARG A 27 12.09 2.43 -0.44
C ARG A 27 11.71 3.88 -0.19
N LEU A 28 10.41 4.18 -0.08
CA LEU A 28 9.94 5.51 0.34
C LEU A 28 10.39 5.82 1.78
N ASP A 29 10.29 4.87 2.71
CA ASP A 29 10.75 5.06 4.09
C ASP A 29 12.25 5.40 4.13
N LYS A 30 13.07 4.68 3.34
CA LYS A 30 14.49 4.99 3.19
C LYS A 30 14.71 6.37 2.57
N ALA A 31 13.97 6.72 1.52
CA ALA A 31 14.05 8.03 0.87
C ALA A 31 13.74 9.17 1.84
N ILE A 32 12.70 9.02 2.67
CA ILE A 32 12.35 9.99 3.71
C ILE A 32 13.50 10.17 4.70
N GLY A 33 14.17 9.08 5.10
CA GLY A 33 15.34 9.12 5.98
C GLY A 33 16.58 9.79 5.38
N LEU A 34 16.61 10.05 4.06
CA LEU A 34 17.68 10.81 3.38
C LEU A 34 17.38 12.32 3.26
N LEU A 35 16.24 12.79 3.76
CA LEU A 35 15.72 14.15 3.56
C LEU A 35 15.52 14.86 4.90
N ASP A 36 16.62 15.22 5.58
CA ASP A 36 16.60 15.78 6.94
C ASP A 36 15.91 17.15 7.06
N ASP A 37 15.95 17.96 5.99
CA ASP A 37 15.44 19.35 6.00
C ASP A 37 14.04 19.50 5.36
N ILE A 38 13.39 18.39 4.98
CA ILE A 38 12.11 18.40 4.27
C ILE A 38 11.12 17.55 5.04
N LYS A 39 9.98 18.14 5.41
CA LYS A 39 8.86 17.39 5.95
C LYS A 39 8.09 16.72 4.81
N ILE A 40 7.92 15.41 4.87
CA ILE A 40 7.15 14.66 3.88
C ILE A 40 5.77 14.33 4.46
N ASP A 41 4.73 14.74 3.73
CA ASP A 41 3.34 14.41 4.04
C ASP A 41 2.89 13.28 3.13
N VAL A 42 2.90 12.03 3.64
CA VAL A 42 2.58 10.82 2.87
C VAL A 42 1.10 10.51 2.98
N ASN A 43 0.43 10.43 1.82
CA ASN A 43 -0.99 10.12 1.72
C ASN A 43 -1.21 8.85 0.90
N TRP A 44 -1.78 7.82 1.48
CA TRP A 44 -2.08 6.57 0.79
C TRP A 44 -3.41 6.66 0.04
N LYS A 45 -3.37 6.36 -1.26
CA LYS A 45 -4.51 6.38 -2.17
C LYS A 45 -4.83 4.97 -2.66
N PRO A 46 -6.09 4.56 -2.70
CA PRO A 46 -6.49 3.22 -3.11
C PRO A 46 -6.29 2.99 -4.61
N PHE A 47 -5.95 1.77 -4.93
CA PHE A 47 -5.98 1.21 -6.28
C PHE A 47 -6.38 -0.26 -6.19
N PHE A 48 -7.10 -0.79 -7.16
CA PHE A 48 -7.37 -2.23 -7.23
C PHE A 48 -6.41 -2.86 -8.24
N PHE A 49 -5.40 -3.56 -7.71
CA PHE A 49 -4.42 -4.31 -8.52
C PHE A 49 -5.09 -5.37 -9.39
N ASP A 50 -6.19 -5.93 -8.90
CA ASP A 50 -7.08 -6.80 -9.66
C ASP A 50 -8.54 -6.58 -9.23
N PRO A 51 -9.31 -5.76 -9.96
CA PRO A 51 -10.70 -5.48 -9.63
C PRO A 51 -11.66 -6.66 -9.85
N THR A 52 -11.18 -7.75 -10.44
CA THR A 52 -12.00 -8.95 -10.70
C THR A 52 -12.07 -9.90 -9.52
N ILE A 53 -11.28 -9.67 -8.46
CA ILE A 53 -11.31 -10.48 -7.25
C ILE A 53 -12.66 -10.33 -6.55
N PRO A 54 -13.45 -11.42 -6.37
CA PRO A 54 -14.75 -11.36 -5.75
C PRO A 54 -14.65 -10.90 -4.29
N LYS A 55 -15.77 -10.42 -3.73
CA LYS A 55 -15.81 -9.87 -2.37
C LYS A 55 -15.29 -10.83 -1.31
N GLU A 56 -15.58 -12.11 -1.48
CA GLU A 56 -15.11 -13.19 -0.60
C GLU A 56 -13.65 -13.57 -0.82
N GLY A 57 -12.96 -12.96 -1.80
CA GLY A 57 -11.61 -13.33 -2.20
C GLY A 57 -11.55 -14.64 -2.99
N ILE A 58 -10.34 -15.09 -3.32
CA ILE A 58 -10.10 -16.30 -4.10
C ILE A 58 -8.90 -17.08 -3.50
N SER A 59 -8.87 -18.41 -3.69
CA SER A 59 -7.69 -19.22 -3.35
C SER A 59 -6.43 -18.62 -4.00
N ARG A 60 -5.36 -18.46 -3.22
CA ARG A 60 -4.07 -17.95 -3.75
C ARG A 60 -3.55 -18.81 -4.90
N LYS A 61 -3.64 -20.13 -4.76
CA LYS A 61 -3.21 -21.08 -5.79
C LYS A 61 -3.97 -20.83 -7.09
N THR A 62 -5.29 -20.85 -7.04
CA THR A 62 -6.16 -20.62 -8.21
C THR A 62 -5.90 -19.26 -8.87
N TYR A 63 -5.79 -18.20 -8.05
CA TYR A 63 -5.49 -16.85 -8.55
C TYR A 63 -4.17 -16.79 -9.30
N MET A 64 -3.11 -17.37 -8.73
CA MET A 64 -1.78 -17.33 -9.31
C MET A 64 -1.69 -18.16 -10.59
N GLU A 65 -2.28 -19.36 -10.59
CA GLU A 65 -2.33 -20.24 -11.77
C GLU A 65 -3.09 -19.59 -12.92
N ASN A 66 -4.25 -18.97 -12.64
CA ASN A 66 -5.04 -18.29 -13.67
C ASN A 66 -4.32 -17.06 -14.25
N LYS A 67 -3.62 -16.28 -13.40
CA LYS A 67 -3.01 -15.02 -13.80
C LYS A 67 -1.67 -15.20 -14.51
N PHE A 68 -0.87 -16.17 -14.11
CA PHE A 68 0.53 -16.29 -14.54
C PHE A 68 0.88 -17.63 -15.22
N GLY A 69 0.05 -18.65 -15.05
CA GLY A 69 0.32 -20.02 -15.51
C GLY A 69 1.37 -20.74 -14.66
N ALA A 70 1.34 -22.07 -14.66
CA ALA A 70 2.13 -22.91 -13.75
C ALA A 70 3.65 -22.74 -13.92
N GLU A 71 4.14 -22.56 -15.15
CA GLU A 71 5.58 -22.44 -15.40
C GLU A 71 6.16 -21.14 -14.83
N ARG A 72 5.47 -20.01 -15.00
CA ARG A 72 5.92 -18.72 -14.51
C ARG A 72 5.89 -18.62 -12.99
N LEU A 73 5.04 -19.43 -12.34
CA LEU A 73 4.94 -19.43 -10.87
C LEU A 73 6.23 -19.88 -10.18
N LYS A 74 7.09 -20.64 -10.86
CA LYS A 74 8.36 -21.14 -10.29
C LYS A 74 9.36 -20.03 -9.98
N THR A 75 9.31 -18.93 -10.72
CA THR A 75 10.32 -17.85 -10.67
C THR A 75 9.76 -16.44 -10.50
N ILE A 76 8.42 -16.29 -10.53
CA ILE A 76 7.79 -14.96 -10.51
C ILE A 76 8.13 -14.13 -9.26
N HIS A 77 8.42 -14.80 -8.16
CA HIS A 77 8.76 -14.14 -6.90
C HIS A 77 10.27 -13.87 -6.73
N ASP A 78 11.14 -14.48 -7.54
CA ASP A 78 12.59 -14.38 -7.36
C ASP A 78 13.12 -12.94 -7.37
N PRO A 79 12.71 -12.06 -8.32
CA PRO A 79 13.15 -10.68 -8.32
C PRO A 79 12.66 -9.90 -7.08
N LEU A 80 11.45 -10.22 -6.61
CA LEU A 80 10.86 -9.60 -5.43
C LEU A 80 11.57 -10.04 -4.14
N ILE A 81 11.88 -11.33 -4.03
CA ILE A 81 12.62 -11.89 -2.88
C ILE A 81 14.02 -11.27 -2.83
N ALA A 82 14.72 -11.18 -3.97
CA ALA A 82 16.05 -10.58 -4.04
C ALA A 82 16.01 -9.11 -3.61
N ALA A 83 15.16 -8.29 -4.24
CA ALA A 83 15.03 -6.88 -3.90
C ALA A 83 14.51 -6.68 -2.46
N GLY A 84 13.57 -7.53 -2.02
CA GLY A 84 13.06 -7.49 -0.64
C GLY A 84 14.14 -7.74 0.39
N LYS A 85 15.08 -8.66 0.13
CA LYS A 85 16.22 -8.92 1.02
C LYS A 85 17.11 -7.68 1.19
N GLU A 86 17.35 -6.95 0.10
CA GLU A 86 18.15 -5.70 0.12
C GLU A 86 17.43 -4.57 0.84
N ASP A 87 16.12 -4.50 0.68
CA ASP A 87 15.29 -3.42 1.21
C ASP A 87 14.60 -3.74 2.55
N GLY A 88 14.89 -4.91 3.13
CA GLY A 88 14.34 -5.33 4.43
C GLY A 88 12.84 -5.68 4.39
N VAL A 89 12.36 -6.21 3.25
CA VAL A 89 10.99 -6.72 3.11
C VAL A 89 10.97 -8.22 3.34
N PRO A 90 10.35 -8.71 4.44
CA PRO A 90 10.35 -10.13 4.78
C PRO A 90 9.21 -10.88 4.06
N TYR A 91 9.35 -11.10 2.75
CA TYR A 91 8.36 -11.86 1.99
C TYR A 91 8.32 -13.34 2.40
N ALA A 92 7.11 -13.85 2.66
CA ALA A 92 6.81 -15.25 2.93
C ALA A 92 5.62 -15.69 2.05
N PHE A 93 5.82 -15.68 0.73
CA PHE A 93 4.76 -15.97 -0.26
C PHE A 93 4.13 -17.36 -0.09
N ASP A 94 4.88 -18.31 0.46
CA ASP A 94 4.45 -19.68 0.80
C ASP A 94 3.37 -19.72 1.87
N LYS A 95 3.31 -18.71 2.75
CA LYS A 95 2.29 -18.62 3.79
C LYS A 95 0.95 -18.09 3.28
N ILE A 96 0.92 -17.46 2.11
CA ILE A 96 -0.29 -16.83 1.59
C ILE A 96 -1.19 -17.90 0.95
N ILE A 97 -2.30 -18.19 1.59
CA ILE A 97 -3.28 -19.20 1.12
C ILE A 97 -4.47 -18.58 0.37
N ARG A 98 -4.70 -17.27 0.53
CA ARG A 98 -5.85 -16.54 -0.04
C ARG A 98 -5.42 -15.23 -0.66
N THR A 99 -6.04 -14.85 -1.78
CA THR A 99 -5.94 -13.50 -2.38
C THR A 99 -7.25 -12.78 -2.09
N PRO A 100 -7.25 -11.81 -1.16
CA PRO A 100 -8.47 -11.12 -0.74
C PRO A 100 -8.91 -10.04 -1.73
N ASN A 101 -10.19 -9.66 -1.67
CA ASN A 101 -10.65 -8.36 -2.14
C ASN A 101 -10.15 -7.28 -1.16
N THR A 102 -9.63 -6.18 -1.68
CA THR A 102 -8.94 -5.17 -0.86
C THR A 102 -9.79 -3.95 -0.48
N MET A 103 -11.07 -3.95 -0.83
CA MET A 103 -11.99 -2.85 -0.52
C MET A 103 -11.98 -2.48 0.97
N ASP A 104 -12.18 -3.46 1.85
CA ASP A 104 -12.26 -3.22 3.30
C ASP A 104 -10.89 -2.77 3.89
N ALA A 105 -9.78 -3.26 3.35
CA ALA A 105 -8.44 -2.80 3.72
C ALA A 105 -8.20 -1.33 3.30
N HIS A 106 -8.66 -0.93 2.12
CA HIS A 106 -8.57 0.47 1.67
C HIS A 106 -9.47 1.41 2.49
N ARG A 107 -10.65 0.94 2.91
CA ARG A 107 -11.52 1.68 3.84
C ARG A 107 -10.81 1.91 5.18
N LEU A 108 -10.14 0.89 5.71
CA LEU A 108 -9.36 1.02 6.94
C LEU A 108 -8.21 2.04 6.79
N ILE A 109 -7.45 1.99 5.69
CA ILE A 109 -6.41 2.99 5.38
C ILE A 109 -7.02 4.40 5.33
N ARG A 110 -8.16 4.57 4.68
CA ARG A 110 -8.86 5.86 4.60
C ARG A 110 -9.22 6.39 6.00
N TRP A 111 -9.79 5.58 6.87
CA TRP A 111 -10.17 6.00 8.23
C TRP A 111 -8.98 6.33 9.11
N SER A 112 -7.83 5.70 8.89
CA SER A 112 -6.61 5.95 9.65
C SER A 112 -5.96 7.30 9.33
N HIS A 113 -6.39 7.99 8.25
CA HIS A 113 -5.89 9.32 7.89
C HIS A 113 -6.12 10.37 8.97
N VAL A 114 -7.33 10.43 9.52
CA VAL A 114 -7.72 11.43 10.54
C VAL A 114 -6.80 11.40 11.78
N GLY A 115 -6.29 10.22 12.14
CA GLY A 115 -5.36 10.06 13.26
C GLY A 115 -3.88 10.13 12.87
N GLY A 116 -3.54 10.46 11.62
CA GLY A 116 -2.16 10.43 11.12
C GLY A 116 -1.53 9.03 11.08
N LYS A 117 -2.37 7.97 11.01
CA LYS A 117 -1.95 6.58 11.16
C LYS A 117 -1.89 5.80 9.85
N GLN A 118 -2.15 6.45 8.69
CA GLN A 118 -2.18 5.76 7.40
C GLN A 118 -0.92 4.97 7.13
N HIS A 119 0.23 5.55 7.39
CA HIS A 119 1.53 4.95 7.10
C HIS A 119 1.77 3.68 7.95
N ASP A 120 1.44 3.72 9.23
CA ASP A 120 1.52 2.57 10.15
C ASP A 120 0.50 1.49 9.80
N VAL A 121 -0.76 1.86 9.55
CA VAL A 121 -1.81 0.90 9.14
C VAL A 121 -1.45 0.20 7.84
N THR A 122 -0.94 0.94 6.85
CA THR A 122 -0.51 0.37 5.56
C THR A 122 0.66 -0.60 5.74
N GLU A 123 1.65 -0.26 6.59
CA GLU A 123 2.75 -1.17 6.93
C GLU A 123 2.22 -2.46 7.55
N ARG A 124 1.31 -2.37 8.52
CA ARG A 124 0.72 -3.53 9.19
C ARG A 124 -0.06 -4.42 8.23
N LEU A 125 -0.78 -3.84 7.27
CA LEU A 125 -1.49 -4.58 6.23
C LEU A 125 -0.52 -5.35 5.33
N PHE A 126 0.55 -4.70 4.87
CA PHE A 126 1.58 -5.37 4.08
C PHE A 126 2.28 -6.50 4.85
N MET A 127 2.67 -6.25 6.10
CA MET A 127 3.27 -7.26 6.97
C MET A 127 2.32 -8.42 7.24
N ALA A 128 1.06 -8.15 7.54
CA ALA A 128 0.05 -9.18 7.77
C ALA A 128 -0.10 -10.10 6.55
N TYR A 129 -0.20 -9.52 5.37
CA TYR A 129 -0.40 -10.28 4.13
C TYR A 129 0.87 -10.97 3.65
N PHE A 130 1.95 -10.22 3.40
CA PHE A 130 3.15 -10.74 2.73
C PHE A 130 4.12 -11.48 3.64
N SER A 131 4.11 -11.20 4.94
CA SER A 131 5.08 -11.81 5.87
C SER A 131 4.45 -12.85 6.80
N LEU A 132 3.19 -12.61 7.21
CA LEU A 132 2.47 -13.51 8.10
C LEU A 132 1.47 -14.42 7.38
N GLY A 133 1.12 -14.14 6.11
CA GLY A 133 0.16 -14.90 5.32
C GLY A 133 -1.29 -14.75 5.79
N LEU A 134 -1.60 -13.69 6.56
CA LEU A 134 -2.95 -13.45 7.07
C LEU A 134 -3.89 -12.96 5.95
N ASP A 135 -5.15 -13.36 6.03
CA ASP A 135 -6.19 -12.86 5.12
C ASP A 135 -6.63 -11.45 5.52
N ILE A 136 -6.12 -10.43 4.83
CA ILE A 136 -6.52 -9.03 5.05
C ILE A 136 -7.89 -8.67 4.45
N GLY A 137 -8.63 -9.63 3.91
CA GLY A 137 -10.06 -9.54 3.61
C GLY A 137 -10.93 -9.93 4.81
N ASP A 138 -10.36 -10.60 5.82
CA ASP A 138 -11.04 -10.96 7.05
C ASP A 138 -11.17 -9.72 7.95
N ARG A 139 -12.42 -9.40 8.34
CA ARG A 139 -12.74 -8.26 9.20
C ARG A 139 -12.11 -8.35 10.59
N ALA A 140 -11.99 -9.54 11.16
CA ALA A 140 -11.34 -9.71 12.47
C ALA A 140 -9.85 -9.35 12.37
N VAL A 141 -9.17 -9.72 11.29
CA VAL A 141 -7.78 -9.31 11.01
C VAL A 141 -7.68 -7.80 10.86
N LEU A 142 -8.58 -7.16 10.09
CA LEU A 142 -8.58 -5.71 9.90
C LEU A 142 -8.83 -4.96 11.22
N VAL A 143 -9.79 -5.40 12.04
CA VAL A 143 -10.09 -4.81 13.37
C VAL A 143 -8.89 -4.97 14.32
N LYS A 144 -8.20 -6.13 14.26
CA LYS A 144 -6.97 -6.32 15.03
C LYS A 144 -5.89 -5.34 14.60
N ILE A 145 -5.64 -5.20 13.29
CA ILE A 145 -4.65 -4.25 12.74
C ILE A 145 -4.98 -2.81 13.17
N ALA A 146 -6.26 -2.42 13.10
CA ALA A 146 -6.71 -1.11 13.56
C ALA A 146 -6.39 -0.88 15.03
N GLY A 147 -6.68 -1.86 15.88
CA GLY A 147 -6.39 -1.79 17.32
C GLY A 147 -4.90 -1.72 17.62
N ASP A 148 -4.08 -2.52 16.92
CA ASP A 148 -2.62 -2.51 17.06
C ASP A 148 -2.00 -1.16 16.59
N ALA A 149 -2.69 -0.43 15.71
CA ALA A 149 -2.37 0.93 15.32
C ALA A 149 -2.97 2.00 16.25
N GLY A 150 -3.65 1.61 17.34
CA GLY A 150 -4.27 2.50 18.31
C GLY A 150 -5.55 3.18 17.80
N MET A 151 -6.28 2.56 16.88
CA MET A 151 -7.62 3.00 16.46
C MET A 151 -8.69 2.34 17.33
N ASP A 152 -9.89 2.94 17.37
CA ASP A 152 -11.06 2.36 18.06
C ASP A 152 -11.56 1.11 17.32
N LYS A 153 -11.35 -0.07 17.92
CA LYS A 153 -11.76 -1.36 17.36
C LYS A 153 -13.26 -1.47 17.14
N ALA A 154 -14.07 -0.99 18.11
CA ALA A 154 -15.52 -1.07 18.01
C ALA A 154 -16.06 -0.18 16.89
N GLY A 155 -15.56 1.04 16.79
CA GLY A 155 -15.90 1.96 15.72
C GLY A 155 -15.47 1.46 14.35
N VAL A 156 -14.30 0.83 14.21
CA VAL A 156 -13.83 0.22 12.95
C VAL A 156 -14.71 -0.97 12.58
N SER A 157 -15.04 -1.86 13.54
CA SER A 157 -15.94 -3.00 13.29
C SER A 157 -17.30 -2.54 12.75
N ALA A 158 -17.94 -1.58 13.43
CA ALA A 158 -19.23 -1.03 13.00
C ALA A 158 -19.17 -0.41 11.59
N LYS A 159 -18.10 0.31 11.26
CA LYS A 159 -17.89 0.89 9.92
C LYS A 159 -17.70 -0.19 8.85
N LEU A 160 -16.97 -1.28 9.15
CA LEU A 160 -16.80 -2.40 8.24
C LEU A 160 -18.15 -3.09 7.95
N GLU A 161 -18.99 -3.26 8.97
CA GLU A 161 -20.30 -3.92 8.86
C GLU A 161 -21.29 -3.14 8.02
N ASN A 162 -21.36 -1.83 8.22
CA ASN A 162 -22.39 -0.97 7.57
C ASN A 162 -22.01 -0.48 6.15
N GLY A 163 -20.84 -0.89 5.62
CA GLY A 163 -20.40 -0.50 4.29
C GLY A 163 -19.94 0.96 4.15
N MET A 164 -19.66 1.67 5.26
CA MET A 164 -19.20 3.07 5.23
C MET A 164 -18.00 3.26 4.29
N ASP A 165 -18.02 4.30 3.47
CA ASP A 165 -16.97 4.73 2.55
C ASP A 165 -16.63 3.76 1.40
N VAL A 166 -17.45 2.78 1.08
CA VAL A 166 -17.27 1.96 -0.13
C VAL A 166 -17.28 2.84 -1.39
N ASP A 167 -18.27 3.72 -1.54
CA ASP A 167 -18.36 4.62 -2.68
C ASP A 167 -17.23 5.63 -2.72
N ALA A 168 -16.76 6.08 -1.56
CA ALA A 168 -15.63 6.99 -1.46
C ALA A 168 -14.31 6.33 -1.93
N VAL A 169 -14.08 5.07 -1.57
CA VAL A 169 -12.91 4.30 -2.05
C VAL A 169 -13.00 4.10 -3.57
N ASN A 170 -14.16 3.72 -4.10
CA ASN A 170 -14.37 3.58 -5.54
C ASN A 170 -14.10 4.90 -6.29
N ALA A 171 -14.61 6.03 -5.78
CA ALA A 171 -14.37 7.34 -6.35
C ALA A 171 -12.88 7.74 -6.35
N ASP A 172 -12.14 7.38 -5.29
CA ASP A 172 -10.70 7.63 -5.22
C ASP A 172 -9.92 6.75 -6.21
N VAL A 173 -10.31 5.48 -6.40
CA VAL A 173 -9.74 4.59 -7.43
C VAL A 173 -10.01 5.14 -8.84
N GLU A 174 -11.24 5.55 -9.14
CA GLU A 174 -11.56 6.18 -10.43
C GLU A 174 -10.75 7.47 -10.66
N ARG A 175 -10.54 8.25 -9.60
CA ARG A 175 -9.67 9.44 -9.69
C ARG A 175 -8.24 9.08 -10.08
N ALA A 176 -7.67 8.02 -9.51
CA ALA A 176 -6.34 7.53 -9.88
C ALA A 176 -6.28 7.16 -11.38
N TYR A 177 -7.28 6.44 -11.90
CA TYR A 177 -7.36 6.15 -13.33
C TYR A 177 -7.47 7.41 -14.20
N ARG A 178 -8.30 8.40 -13.81
CA ARG A 178 -8.41 9.68 -14.55
C ARG A 178 -7.10 10.50 -14.53
N MET A 179 -6.27 10.33 -13.52
CA MET A 179 -4.93 10.93 -13.44
C MET A 179 -3.88 10.17 -14.27
N GLY A 180 -4.28 9.11 -14.98
CA GLY A 180 -3.38 8.32 -15.84
C GLY A 180 -2.58 7.25 -15.08
N VAL A 181 -2.94 6.92 -13.84
CA VAL A 181 -2.30 5.81 -13.12
C VAL A 181 -2.77 4.49 -13.73
N THR A 182 -1.85 3.76 -14.36
CA THR A 182 -2.10 2.48 -15.03
C THR A 182 -1.53 1.27 -14.29
N GLY A 183 -0.83 1.51 -13.18
CA GLY A 183 -0.21 0.46 -12.38
C GLY A 183 0.32 0.99 -11.06
N VAL A 184 0.66 0.10 -10.15
CA VAL A 184 1.08 0.45 -8.78
C VAL A 184 2.38 -0.29 -8.39
N PRO A 185 3.19 0.33 -7.48
CA PRO A 185 2.97 1.62 -6.84
C PRO A 185 3.16 2.79 -7.81
N CYS A 186 2.45 3.91 -7.56
CA CYS A 186 2.71 5.18 -8.22
C CYS A 186 2.84 6.27 -7.16
N PHE A 187 3.95 7.01 -7.18
CA PHE A 187 4.21 8.11 -6.25
C PHE A 187 3.93 9.43 -6.97
N ILE A 188 2.97 10.20 -6.48
CA ILE A 188 2.63 11.52 -7.04
C ILE A 188 3.19 12.56 -6.08
N LEU A 189 4.25 13.25 -6.54
CA LEU A 189 5.02 14.20 -5.75
C LEU A 189 4.46 15.61 -5.94
N ALA A 190 4.10 16.27 -4.85
CA ALA A 190 3.57 17.65 -4.81
C ALA A 190 2.44 17.91 -5.84
N GLN A 191 1.65 16.90 -6.21
CA GLN A 191 0.61 16.97 -7.25
C GLN A 191 1.14 17.38 -8.64
N LYS A 192 2.46 17.26 -8.90
CA LYS A 192 3.12 17.74 -10.13
C LYS A 192 3.81 16.63 -10.93
N GLN A 193 4.41 15.66 -10.24
CA GLN A 193 5.23 14.64 -10.89
C GLN A 193 4.82 13.24 -10.41
N GLY A 194 4.59 12.33 -11.36
CA GLY A 194 4.34 10.91 -11.08
C GLY A 194 5.60 10.06 -11.31
N LEU A 195 5.91 9.18 -10.37
CA LEU A 195 6.94 8.15 -10.50
C LEU A 195 6.29 6.78 -10.36
N MET A 196 6.38 5.97 -11.43
CA MET A 196 5.77 4.65 -11.49
C MET A 196 6.73 3.56 -11.01
N GLY A 197 6.18 2.54 -10.34
CA GLY A 197 6.91 1.38 -9.86
C GLY A 197 7.68 1.63 -8.57
N ALA A 198 8.23 0.56 -7.99
CA ALA A 198 9.04 0.62 -6.76
C ALA A 198 10.43 1.20 -7.09
N GLN A 199 10.52 2.50 -7.27
CA GLN A 199 11.78 3.21 -7.57
C GLN A 199 12.79 3.04 -6.42
N PRO A 200 14.11 3.07 -6.69
CA PRO A 200 15.14 3.13 -5.66
C PRO A 200 14.96 4.33 -4.72
N ALA A 201 15.38 4.18 -3.47
CA ALA A 201 15.22 5.22 -2.45
C ALA A 201 15.88 6.54 -2.85
N GLU A 202 17.07 6.47 -3.45
CA GLU A 202 17.84 7.63 -3.92
C GLU A 202 17.12 8.39 -5.04
N VAL A 203 16.42 7.65 -5.93
CA VAL A 203 15.62 8.26 -7.01
C VAL A 203 14.41 9.00 -6.44
N LEU A 204 13.72 8.41 -5.45
CA LEU A 204 12.61 9.06 -4.75
C LEU A 204 13.10 10.31 -3.99
N ALA A 205 14.21 10.19 -3.25
CA ALA A 205 14.78 11.30 -2.49
C ALA A 205 15.22 12.46 -3.41
N ASP A 206 15.92 12.18 -4.51
CA ASP A 206 16.32 13.19 -5.49
C ASP A 206 15.11 13.91 -6.10
N ALA A 207 14.08 13.17 -6.50
CA ALA A 207 12.88 13.74 -7.09
C ALA A 207 12.11 14.63 -6.08
N ILE A 208 12.00 14.20 -4.81
CA ILE A 208 11.38 14.99 -3.73
C ILE A 208 12.22 16.25 -3.44
N GLY A 209 13.54 16.09 -3.32
CA GLY A 209 14.47 17.19 -3.04
C GLY A 209 14.41 18.30 -4.10
N LYS A 210 14.34 17.94 -5.39
CA LYS A 210 14.19 18.89 -6.51
C LYS A 210 12.89 19.68 -6.45
N LEU A 211 11.82 19.12 -5.91
CA LEU A 211 10.56 19.84 -5.72
C LEU A 211 10.56 20.74 -4.47
N ALA A 212 11.47 20.47 -3.56
CA ALA A 212 11.67 21.29 -2.37
C ALA A 212 12.64 22.46 -2.60
N ALA A 213 13.50 22.42 -3.58
CA ALA A 213 14.36 23.53 -3.98
C ALA A 213 13.54 24.68 -4.60
#